data_a8200d660e47bb2c28482872a9c50300
#
_entry.id   a8200d660e47bb2c28482872a9c50300
#
_cell.length_a   1.000
_cell.length_b   1.000
_cell.length_c   1.000
_cell.angle_alpha   90.00
_cell.angle_beta   90.00
_cell.angle_gamma   90.00
#
_symmetry.space_group_name_H-M   'P 1'
#
loop_
_entity.id
_entity.type
_entity.pdbx_description
1 polymer ?
#
loop_
_entity_poly.entity_id
_entity_poly.type
_entity_poly.pdbx_seq_one_letter_code
_entity_poly.pdbx_strand_id
1 'polypeptide(L)'
;MSFTKKDLITELNKDLQLEYKSIVLYVTQIASLKGAKYQQTIEELRAHLDQEVQHAITVAQQIDFLGGKPSTTLPDFPLEDNAKEAFEADLELESRQLDRYRERVQQADDLGLPDVAEALSPVLEETQHHLRDLKSVLAA
;
A
#
# COMPACT_ATOMS: atom_id res chain seq x y z
N MET A 1 1.39 -26.93 -10.49
CA MET A 1 2.32 -25.95 -11.09
C MET A 1 2.94 -25.11 -10.00
N SER A 2 4.21 -24.84 -10.11
CA SER A 2 4.93 -24.07 -9.11
C SER A 2 4.86 -22.56 -9.41
N PHE A 3 4.94 -21.79 -8.35
CA PHE A 3 5.03 -20.33 -8.43
C PHE A 3 6.40 -19.95 -8.99
N THR A 4 6.43 -19.05 -9.98
CA THR A 4 7.66 -18.68 -10.70
C THR A 4 8.04 -17.23 -10.42
N LYS A 5 9.25 -16.85 -10.80
CA LYS A 5 9.70 -15.46 -10.80
C LYS A 5 8.76 -14.56 -11.62
N LYS A 6 8.28 -15.05 -12.76
CA LYS A 6 7.31 -14.32 -13.58
C LYS A 6 6.00 -14.10 -12.84
N ASP A 7 5.55 -15.10 -12.07
CA ASP A 7 4.37 -14.96 -11.23
C ASP A 7 4.58 -13.91 -10.14
N LEU A 8 5.77 -13.87 -9.55
CA LEU A 8 6.13 -12.87 -8.54
C LEU A 8 6.04 -11.45 -9.13
N ILE A 9 6.57 -11.24 -10.34
CA ILE A 9 6.48 -9.96 -11.05
C ILE A 9 5.02 -9.57 -11.25
N THR A 10 4.17 -10.49 -11.69
CA THR A 10 2.74 -10.24 -11.88
C THR A 10 2.07 -9.80 -10.60
N GLU A 11 2.35 -10.50 -9.50
CA GLU A 11 1.75 -10.17 -8.19
C GLU A 11 2.29 -8.85 -7.64
N LEU A 12 3.58 -8.58 -7.79
CA LEU A 12 4.16 -7.29 -7.39
C LEU A 12 3.55 -6.12 -8.16
N ASN A 13 3.22 -6.31 -9.44
CA ASN A 13 2.53 -5.27 -10.21
C ASN A 13 1.12 -5.01 -9.71
N LYS A 14 0.42 -6.03 -9.21
CA LYS A 14 -0.88 -5.83 -8.55
C LYS A 14 -0.70 -5.05 -7.25
N ASP A 15 0.34 -5.34 -6.49
CA ASP A 15 0.67 -4.59 -5.27
C ASP A 15 0.99 -3.13 -5.58
N LEU A 16 1.73 -2.88 -6.65
CA LEU A 16 2.06 -1.53 -7.10
C LEU A 16 0.79 -0.74 -7.46
N GLN A 17 -0.16 -1.36 -8.12
CA GLN A 17 -1.45 -0.74 -8.44
C GLN A 17 -2.23 -0.38 -7.18
N LEU A 18 -2.16 -1.21 -6.15
CA LEU A 18 -2.80 -0.91 -4.85
C LEU A 18 -2.11 0.27 -4.16
N GLU A 19 -0.78 0.40 -4.28
CA GLU A 19 -0.06 1.59 -3.78
C GLU A 19 -0.51 2.85 -4.51
N TYR A 20 -0.67 2.80 -5.83
CA TYR A 20 -1.20 3.93 -6.60
C TYR A 20 -2.60 4.32 -6.12
N LYS A 21 -3.44 3.34 -5.85
CA LYS A 21 -4.78 3.57 -5.30
C LYS A 21 -4.71 4.27 -3.94
N SER A 22 -3.84 3.80 -3.04
CA SER A 22 -3.62 4.42 -1.73
C SER A 22 -3.20 5.88 -1.87
N ILE A 23 -2.26 6.17 -2.76
CA ILE A 23 -1.75 7.51 -3.00
C ILE A 23 -2.90 8.44 -3.42
N VAL A 24 -3.69 8.02 -4.39
CA VAL A 24 -4.80 8.84 -4.89
C VAL A 24 -5.88 9.02 -3.83
N LEU A 25 -6.21 7.97 -3.07
CA LEU A 25 -7.17 8.07 -1.96
C LEU A 25 -6.70 9.08 -0.92
N TYR A 26 -5.45 9.00 -0.47
CA TYR A 26 -4.93 9.94 0.52
C TYR A 26 -4.90 11.37 0.00
N VAL A 27 -4.49 11.59 -1.26
CA VAL A 27 -4.52 12.92 -1.89
C VAL A 27 -5.93 13.51 -1.85
N THR A 28 -6.94 12.74 -2.23
CA THR A 28 -8.32 13.20 -2.27
C THR A 28 -8.87 13.46 -0.86
N GLN A 29 -8.52 12.64 0.11
CA GLN A 29 -8.96 12.78 1.50
C GLN A 29 -8.33 14.00 2.16
N ILE A 30 -7.02 14.20 1.98
CA ILE A 30 -6.32 15.38 2.50
C ILE A 30 -6.98 16.67 1.97
N ALA A 31 -7.36 16.67 0.70
CA ALA A 31 -8.01 17.83 0.07
C ALA A 31 -9.43 18.07 0.55
N SER A 32 -10.18 17.00 0.86
CA SER A 32 -11.62 17.09 1.10
C SER A 32 -12.03 17.12 2.57
N LEU A 33 -11.19 16.64 3.50
CA LEU A 33 -11.49 16.67 4.92
C LEU A 33 -11.52 18.10 5.43
N LYS A 34 -12.59 18.45 6.16
CA LYS A 34 -12.82 19.80 6.68
C LYS A 34 -13.10 19.75 8.17
N GLY A 35 -12.68 20.81 8.85
CA GLY A 35 -12.97 21.01 10.27
C GLY A 35 -11.81 20.68 11.19
N ALA A 36 -11.82 21.33 12.36
CA ALA A 36 -10.73 21.25 13.33
C ALA A 36 -10.50 19.83 13.85
N LYS A 37 -11.54 19.02 13.95
CA LYS A 37 -11.43 17.64 14.45
C LYS A 37 -10.59 16.72 13.57
N TYR A 38 -10.36 17.11 12.31
CA TYR A 38 -9.58 16.29 11.37
C TYR A 38 -8.14 16.77 11.17
N GLN A 39 -7.73 17.85 11.81
CA GLN A 39 -6.39 18.41 11.59
C GLN A 39 -5.27 17.41 11.87
N GLN A 40 -5.35 16.71 12.99
CA GLN A 40 -4.35 15.71 13.33
C GLN A 40 -4.39 14.51 12.37
N THR A 41 -5.59 14.10 11.98
CA THR A 41 -5.77 13.02 11.01
C THR A 41 -5.16 13.39 9.66
N ILE A 42 -5.36 14.63 9.21
CA ILE A 42 -4.78 15.13 7.96
C ILE A 42 -3.25 15.04 8.01
N GLU A 43 -2.64 15.42 9.12
CA GLU A 43 -1.18 15.31 9.30
C GLU A 43 -0.71 13.86 9.23
N GLU A 44 -1.43 12.94 9.86
CA GLU A 44 -1.14 11.51 9.77
C GLU A 44 -1.28 10.99 8.34
N LEU A 45 -2.33 11.41 7.62
CA LEU A 45 -2.53 11.03 6.22
C LEU A 45 -1.40 11.55 5.32
N ARG A 46 -0.89 12.75 5.59
CA ARG A 46 0.27 13.28 4.86
C ARG A 46 1.52 12.43 5.08
N ALA A 47 1.76 12.00 6.30
CA ALA A 47 2.88 11.12 6.64
C ALA A 47 2.72 9.75 5.96
N HIS A 48 1.50 9.19 5.98
CA HIS A 48 1.19 7.94 5.28
C HIS A 48 1.41 8.09 3.78
N LEU A 49 0.96 9.21 3.20
CA LEU A 49 1.11 9.47 1.77
C LEU A 49 2.59 9.45 1.35
N ASP A 50 3.45 10.11 2.11
CA ASP A 50 4.89 10.10 1.82
C ASP A 50 5.45 8.70 1.84
N GLN A 51 5.04 7.87 2.80
CA GLN A 51 5.46 6.47 2.89
C GLN A 51 4.89 5.63 1.75
N GLU A 52 3.63 5.85 1.36
CA GLU A 52 3.03 5.12 0.22
C GLU A 52 3.77 5.40 -1.08
N VAL A 53 4.24 6.64 -1.29
CA VAL A 53 5.08 6.97 -2.45
C VAL A 53 6.39 6.17 -2.41
N GLN A 54 7.04 6.09 -1.23
CA GLN A 54 8.25 5.28 -1.07
C GLN A 54 7.98 3.79 -1.28
N HIS A 55 6.85 3.28 -0.82
CA HIS A 55 6.44 1.89 -1.05
C HIS A 55 6.30 1.62 -2.55
N ALA A 56 5.64 2.51 -3.28
CA ALA A 56 5.48 2.38 -4.72
C ALA A 56 6.84 2.33 -5.44
N ILE A 57 7.77 3.20 -5.05
CA ILE A 57 9.12 3.22 -5.60
C ILE A 57 9.83 1.90 -5.31
N THR A 58 9.78 1.44 -4.06
CA THR A 58 10.43 0.19 -3.65
C THR A 58 9.90 -1.00 -4.44
N VAL A 59 8.59 -1.14 -4.54
CA VAL A 59 7.95 -2.24 -5.28
C VAL A 59 8.33 -2.15 -6.77
N ALA A 60 8.27 -0.96 -7.36
CA ALA A 60 8.65 -0.74 -8.75
C ALA A 60 10.12 -1.11 -9.00
N GLN A 61 11.01 -0.77 -8.07
CA GLN A 61 12.43 -1.14 -8.17
C GLN A 61 12.63 -2.65 -8.16
N GLN A 62 11.88 -3.38 -7.32
CA GLN A 62 11.97 -4.83 -7.30
C GLN A 62 11.44 -5.46 -8.60
N ILE A 63 10.38 -4.92 -9.15
CA ILE A 63 9.84 -5.36 -10.44
C ILE A 63 10.89 -5.17 -11.54
N ASP A 64 11.51 -3.99 -11.59
CA ASP A 64 12.55 -3.68 -12.57
C ASP A 64 13.76 -4.60 -12.40
N PHE A 65 14.22 -4.78 -11.17
CA PHE A 65 15.35 -5.66 -10.86
C PHE A 65 15.10 -7.09 -11.33
N LEU A 66 13.85 -7.57 -11.19
CA LEU A 66 13.46 -8.92 -11.62
C LEU A 66 13.27 -9.05 -13.14
N GLY A 67 13.39 -7.95 -13.88
CA GLY A 67 13.26 -7.95 -15.34
C GLY A 67 11.85 -7.66 -15.86
N GLY A 68 10.94 -7.25 -14.96
CA GLY A 68 9.59 -6.85 -15.36
C GLY A 68 9.48 -5.37 -15.64
N LYS A 69 8.30 -4.95 -16.06
CA LYS A 69 7.96 -3.53 -16.24
C LYS A 69 6.99 -3.09 -15.16
N PRO A 70 7.33 -2.06 -14.35
CA PRO A 70 6.37 -1.52 -13.40
C PRO A 70 5.09 -1.04 -14.06
N SER A 71 3.94 -1.41 -13.49
CA SER A 71 2.62 -1.02 -14.00
C SER A 71 2.43 0.49 -13.91
N THR A 72 1.68 1.03 -14.87
CA THR A 72 1.23 2.43 -14.88
C THR A 72 -0.29 2.54 -14.73
N THR A 73 -0.95 1.44 -14.39
CA THR A 73 -2.41 1.39 -14.30
C THR A 73 -2.87 1.77 -12.90
N LEU A 74 -3.79 2.73 -12.83
CA LEU A 74 -4.53 3.04 -11.60
C LEU A 74 -5.85 2.28 -11.66
N PRO A 75 -6.15 1.40 -10.67
CA PRO A 75 -7.44 0.71 -10.64
C PRO A 75 -8.59 1.68 -10.40
N ASP A 76 -9.75 1.41 -11.00
CA ASP A 76 -10.96 2.16 -10.71
C ASP A 76 -11.42 1.89 -9.29
N PHE A 77 -11.89 2.94 -8.61
CA PHE A 77 -12.44 2.83 -7.27
C PHE A 77 -13.38 4.01 -7.00
N PRO A 78 -14.43 3.80 -6.20
CA PRO A 78 -15.32 4.90 -5.82
C PRO A 78 -14.68 5.76 -4.74
N LEU A 79 -15.05 7.05 -4.70
CA LEU A 79 -14.73 7.91 -3.56
C LEU A 79 -15.90 7.84 -2.58
N GLU A 80 -15.58 7.77 -1.30
CA GLU A 80 -16.58 7.71 -0.24
C GLU A 80 -17.11 9.11 0.08
N ASP A 81 -18.40 9.18 0.49
CA ASP A 81 -19.11 10.45 0.69
C ASP A 81 -18.77 11.12 2.02
N ASN A 82 -18.31 10.36 3.02
CA ASN A 82 -18.03 10.90 4.33
C ASN A 82 -16.73 10.37 4.90
N ALA A 83 -16.22 11.03 5.93
CA ALA A 83 -14.93 10.74 6.52
C ALA A 83 -14.84 9.32 7.10
N LYS A 84 -15.88 8.87 7.80
CA LYS A 84 -15.88 7.53 8.41
C LYS A 84 -15.74 6.44 7.35
N GLU A 85 -16.55 6.51 6.30
CA GLU A 85 -16.51 5.54 5.20
C GLU A 85 -15.17 5.60 4.46
N ALA A 86 -14.61 6.80 4.29
CA ALA A 86 -13.31 6.97 3.67
C ALA A 86 -12.22 6.27 4.49
N PHE A 87 -12.21 6.44 5.81
CA PHE A 87 -11.23 5.79 6.69
C PHE A 87 -11.43 4.28 6.75
N GLU A 88 -12.67 3.80 6.70
CA GLU A 88 -12.97 2.37 6.62
C GLU A 88 -12.44 1.76 5.32
N ALA A 89 -12.56 2.48 4.20
CA ALA A 89 -11.99 2.06 2.92
C ALA A 89 -10.47 2.01 2.97
N ASP A 90 -9.84 3.00 3.60
CA ASP A 90 -8.37 3.00 3.81
C ASP A 90 -7.94 1.80 4.66
N LEU A 91 -8.68 1.53 5.73
CA LEU A 91 -8.39 0.40 6.61
C LEU A 91 -8.46 -0.93 5.87
N GLU A 92 -9.50 -1.11 5.07
CA GLU A 92 -9.67 -2.33 4.27
C GLU A 92 -8.51 -2.49 3.28
N LEU A 93 -8.15 -1.40 2.60
CA LEU A 93 -7.06 -1.42 1.62
C LEU A 93 -5.72 -1.75 2.28
N GLU A 94 -5.39 -1.09 3.41
CA GLU A 94 -4.15 -1.35 4.14
C GLU A 94 -4.10 -2.78 4.68
N SER A 95 -5.22 -3.30 5.16
CA SER A 95 -5.33 -4.69 5.63
C SER A 95 -5.05 -5.68 4.50
N ARG A 96 -5.60 -5.41 3.33
CA ARG A 96 -5.37 -6.23 2.14
C ARG A 96 -3.91 -6.17 1.69
N GLN A 97 -3.32 -4.98 1.69
CA GLN A 97 -1.92 -4.80 1.34
C GLN A 97 -1.00 -5.53 2.31
N LEU A 98 -1.30 -5.47 3.60
CA LEU A 98 -0.52 -6.19 4.62
C LEU A 98 -0.48 -7.69 4.33
N ASP A 99 -1.64 -8.30 4.06
CA ASP A 99 -1.73 -9.72 3.74
C ASP A 99 -0.96 -10.05 2.46
N ARG A 100 -1.08 -9.20 1.45
CA ARG A 100 -0.40 -9.40 0.18
C ARG A 100 1.12 -9.32 0.34
N TYR A 101 1.64 -8.35 1.10
CA TYR A 101 3.09 -8.23 1.32
C TYR A 101 3.65 -9.40 2.12
N ARG A 102 2.88 -9.93 3.06
CA ARG A 102 3.27 -11.17 3.77
C ARG A 102 3.47 -12.32 2.77
N GLU A 103 2.56 -12.44 1.82
CA GLU A 103 2.68 -13.45 0.75
C GLU A 103 3.88 -13.17 -0.14
N ARG A 104 4.12 -11.90 -0.52
CA ARG A 104 5.26 -11.57 -1.40
C ARG A 104 6.59 -11.91 -0.74
N VAL A 105 6.75 -11.58 0.54
CA VAL A 105 7.97 -11.91 1.29
C VAL A 105 8.20 -13.42 1.28
N GLN A 106 7.18 -14.21 1.59
CA GLN A 106 7.30 -15.67 1.59
C GLN A 106 7.61 -16.23 0.20
N GLN A 107 6.95 -15.72 -0.83
CA GLN A 107 7.18 -16.14 -2.21
C GLN A 107 8.60 -15.83 -2.69
N ALA A 108 9.10 -14.65 -2.33
CA ALA A 108 10.47 -14.26 -2.66
C ALA A 108 11.49 -15.19 -1.98
N ASP A 109 11.28 -15.49 -0.70
CA ASP A 109 12.13 -16.43 0.02
C ASP A 109 12.10 -17.82 -0.61
N ASP A 110 10.91 -18.31 -0.95
CA ASP A 110 10.74 -19.62 -1.56
C ASP A 110 11.41 -19.73 -2.93
N LEU A 111 11.49 -18.61 -3.65
CA LEU A 111 12.18 -18.55 -4.94
C LEU A 111 13.70 -18.39 -4.82
N GLY A 112 14.23 -18.32 -3.60
CA GLY A 112 15.65 -18.09 -3.39
C GLY A 112 16.07 -16.65 -3.62
N LEU A 113 15.17 -15.69 -3.37
CA LEU A 113 15.40 -14.26 -3.55
C LEU A 113 15.30 -13.52 -2.20
N PRO A 114 16.17 -13.82 -1.24
CA PRO A 114 16.10 -13.20 0.10
C PRO A 114 16.32 -11.68 0.06
N ASP A 115 17.05 -11.17 -0.92
CA ASP A 115 17.26 -9.74 -1.13
C ASP A 115 15.94 -9.02 -1.47
N VAL A 116 15.10 -9.63 -2.31
CA VAL A 116 13.77 -9.10 -2.65
C VAL A 116 12.87 -9.12 -1.41
N ALA A 117 12.86 -10.23 -0.68
CA ALA A 117 12.10 -10.36 0.57
C ALA A 117 12.53 -9.28 1.57
N GLU A 118 13.83 -9.06 1.74
CA GLU A 118 14.36 -8.05 2.65
C GLU A 118 13.97 -6.63 2.22
N ALA A 119 14.01 -6.34 0.93
CA ALA A 119 13.61 -5.04 0.39
C ALA A 119 12.14 -4.72 0.68
N LEU A 120 11.27 -5.74 0.71
CA LEU A 120 9.85 -5.58 0.98
C LEU A 120 9.51 -5.49 2.48
N SER A 121 10.42 -5.92 3.37
CA SER A 121 10.16 -5.94 4.81
C SER A 121 9.84 -4.57 5.41
N PRO A 122 10.53 -3.47 5.06
CA PRO A 122 10.14 -2.15 5.55
C PRO A 122 8.75 -1.72 5.08
N VAL A 123 8.36 -2.09 3.86
CA VAL A 123 7.03 -1.81 3.31
C VAL A 123 5.98 -2.53 4.16
N LEU A 124 6.22 -3.78 4.48
CA LEU A 124 5.34 -4.60 5.33
C LEU A 124 5.19 -3.97 6.72
N GLU A 125 6.30 -3.57 7.34
CA GLU A 125 6.30 -2.97 8.68
C GLU A 125 5.53 -1.65 8.71
N GLU A 126 5.76 -0.78 7.72
CA GLU A 126 5.06 0.51 7.65
C GLU A 126 3.58 0.34 7.33
N THR A 127 3.21 -0.64 6.51
CA THR A 127 1.81 -0.97 6.25
C THR A 127 1.09 -1.38 7.54
N GLN A 128 1.75 -2.16 8.39
CA GLN A 128 1.21 -2.51 9.72
C GLN A 128 0.99 -1.25 10.56
N HIS A 129 1.92 -0.30 10.54
CA HIS A 129 1.79 0.98 11.25
C HIS A 129 0.58 1.77 10.76
N HIS A 130 0.40 1.88 9.45
CA HIS A 130 -0.76 2.57 8.86
C HIS A 130 -2.07 1.93 9.31
N LEU A 131 -2.11 0.61 9.34
CA LEU A 131 -3.29 -0.12 9.79
C LEU A 131 -3.64 0.20 11.23
N ARG A 132 -2.64 0.24 12.12
CA ARG A 132 -2.82 0.58 13.52
C ARG A 132 -3.33 2.01 13.69
N ASP A 133 -2.76 2.96 12.95
CA ASP A 133 -3.17 4.36 12.99
C ASP A 133 -4.63 4.52 12.54
N LEU A 134 -5.02 3.86 11.46
CA LEU A 134 -6.39 3.93 10.96
C LEU A 134 -7.40 3.30 11.94
N LYS A 135 -7.03 2.20 12.57
CA LYS A 135 -7.87 1.60 13.62
C LYS A 135 -8.05 2.55 14.79
N SER A 136 -7.01 3.28 15.16
CA SER A 136 -7.06 4.27 16.23
C SER A 136 -8.00 5.43 15.86
N VAL A 137 -7.91 5.93 14.65
CA VAL A 137 -8.80 6.99 14.14
C VAL A 137 -10.26 6.56 14.19
N LEU A 138 -10.55 5.33 13.75
CA LEU A 138 -11.92 4.80 13.71
C LEU A 138 -12.48 4.46 15.09
N ALA A 139 -11.62 4.20 16.07
CA ALA A 139 -12.03 3.91 17.44
C ALA A 139 -12.40 5.17 18.23
N ALA A 140 -11.98 6.34 17.79
CA ALA A 140 -12.15 7.61 18.50
C ALA A 140 -13.55 8.22 18.35
#